data_cc0ea8c0ea05c3b3e68d5815eb2399f4
#
_entry.id   cc0ea8c0ea05c3b3e68d5815eb2399f4
#
_cell.length_a   1.000
_cell.length_b   1.000
_cell.length_c   1.000
_cell.angle_alpha   90.00
_cell.angle_beta   90.00
_cell.angle_gamma   90.00
#
_symmetry.space_group_name_H-M   'P 1'
#
loop_
_entity.id
_entity.type
_entity.pdbx_description
1 polymer ?
#
loop_
_entity_poly.entity_id
_entity_poly.type
_entity_poly.pdbx_seq_one_letter_code
_entity_poly.pdbx_strand_id
1 'polypeptide(L)'
;IGDRRQRQMCIRDSQYWTRMPMRRMDAEELRDTLLLTSGRLSLKRFGPADPVVARGEGVFVASEHRGQQRRSIYVQKRRTEPLTLLSTFDRPAMSPNCIERTESTVAPQALHLMNNQVVQGLAVALAERIQRNPDGVVSNAVDQAFSLTMGRHATERERAVLPRAHGRDLRE
;
A
#
# COMPACT_ATOMS: atom_id res chain seq x y z
N ILE A 1 2.40 7.04 35.10
CA ILE A 1 2.85 5.73 35.65
C ILE A 1 2.42 4.58 34.73
N GLY A 2 1.28 4.68 34.06
CA GLY A 2 0.82 3.66 33.10
C GLY A 2 1.73 3.51 31.86
N ASP A 3 2.22 4.60 31.34
CA ASP A 3 3.05 4.66 30.11
C ASP A 3 4.41 3.94 30.25
N ARG A 4 5.07 4.00 31.40
CA ARG A 4 6.34 3.29 31.64
C ARG A 4 6.17 1.77 31.71
N ARG A 5 5.10 1.26 32.35
CA ARG A 5 4.85 -0.17 32.42
C ARG A 5 4.49 -0.75 31.05
N GLN A 6 3.75 0.00 30.28
CA GLN A 6 3.35 -0.40 28.93
C GLN A 6 4.55 -0.45 27.97
N ARG A 7 5.47 0.52 28.04
CA ARG A 7 6.73 0.51 27.27
C ARG A 7 7.64 -0.66 27.67
N GLN A 8 7.79 -0.95 28.96
CA GLN A 8 8.59 -2.09 29.43
C GLN A 8 7.99 -3.44 29.00
N MET A 9 6.67 -3.56 28.97
CA MET A 9 5.99 -4.76 28.47
C MET A 9 6.22 -4.97 26.98
N CYS A 10 6.11 -3.90 26.17
CA CYS A 10 6.40 -3.96 24.73
C CYS A 10 7.87 -4.30 24.42
N ILE A 11 8.84 -3.80 25.20
CA ILE A 11 10.26 -4.11 25.02
C ILE A 11 10.52 -5.61 25.33
N ARG A 12 9.93 -6.14 26.42
CA ARG A 12 10.06 -7.57 26.76
C ARG A 12 9.39 -8.48 25.71
N ASP A 13 8.22 -8.12 25.22
CA ASP A 13 7.50 -8.86 24.19
C ASP A 13 8.32 -8.93 22.89
N SER A 14 8.96 -7.83 22.49
CA SER A 14 9.85 -7.80 21.32
C SER A 14 11.11 -8.66 21.53
N GLN A 15 11.69 -8.65 22.74
CA GLN A 15 12.91 -9.38 23.07
C GLN A 15 12.70 -10.90 23.03
N TYR A 16 11.51 -11.38 23.40
CA TYR A 16 11.17 -12.80 23.40
C TYR A 16 10.36 -13.25 22.18
N TRP A 17 10.18 -12.38 21.17
CA TRP A 17 9.42 -12.68 19.96
C TRP A 17 7.97 -13.15 20.22
N THR A 18 7.41 -12.78 21.36
CA THR A 18 6.05 -13.14 21.74
C THR A 18 4.99 -12.40 20.90
N ARG A 19 5.38 -11.24 20.36
CA ARG A 19 4.56 -10.43 19.46
C ARG A 19 5.45 -9.79 18.40
N MET A 20 4.96 -9.76 17.17
CA MET A 20 5.60 -8.98 16.11
C MET A 20 5.47 -7.48 16.42
N PRO A 21 6.57 -6.71 16.55
CA PRO A 21 6.49 -5.28 16.74
C PRO A 21 5.82 -4.62 15.53
N MET A 22 4.93 -3.66 15.80
CA MET A 22 4.36 -2.86 14.72
C MET A 22 5.45 -1.98 14.12
N ARG A 23 5.70 -2.17 12.85
CA ARG A 23 6.61 -1.32 12.05
C ARG A 23 5.87 -0.80 10.83
N ARG A 24 6.36 0.30 10.30
CA ARG A 24 5.90 0.82 9.04
C ARG A 24 6.29 -0.13 7.90
N MET A 25 5.45 -0.23 6.88
CA MET A 25 5.80 -0.93 5.65
C MET A 25 6.86 -0.17 4.89
N ASP A 26 7.85 -0.89 4.37
CA ASP A 26 8.78 -0.35 3.40
C ASP A 26 8.05 0.08 2.11
N ALA A 27 8.64 1.00 1.35
CA ALA A 27 8.05 1.51 0.10
C ALA A 27 7.67 0.38 -0.88
N GLU A 28 8.54 -0.62 -0.99
CA GLU A 28 8.33 -1.80 -1.84
C GLU A 28 7.22 -2.70 -1.31
N GLU A 29 7.16 -2.89 0.00
CA GLU A 29 6.08 -3.66 0.67
C GLU A 29 4.74 -2.97 0.47
N LEU A 30 4.68 -1.65 0.67
CA LEU A 30 3.47 -0.85 0.46
C LEU A 30 2.95 -0.99 -0.98
N ARG A 31 3.81 -0.80 -1.98
CA ARG A 31 3.42 -0.93 -3.38
C ARG A 31 2.92 -2.33 -3.70
N ASP A 32 3.66 -3.35 -3.30
CA ASP A 32 3.31 -4.75 -3.57
C ASP A 32 2.00 -5.14 -2.89
N THR A 33 1.73 -4.62 -1.67
CA THR A 33 0.48 -4.81 -0.96
C THR A 33 -0.69 -4.14 -1.67
N LEU A 34 -0.54 -2.89 -2.15
CA LEU A 34 -1.57 -2.21 -2.94
C LEU A 34 -1.94 -2.99 -4.22
N LEU A 35 -0.94 -3.53 -4.90
CA LEU A 35 -1.16 -4.37 -6.08
C LEU A 35 -1.81 -5.72 -5.75
N LEU A 36 -1.42 -6.33 -4.63
CA LEU A 36 -1.98 -7.61 -4.19
C LEU A 36 -3.45 -7.48 -3.78
N THR A 37 -3.78 -6.47 -2.98
CA THR A 37 -5.15 -6.22 -2.50
C THR A 37 -6.10 -5.90 -3.65
N SER A 38 -5.64 -5.09 -4.62
CA SER A 38 -6.42 -4.76 -5.83
C SER A 38 -6.53 -5.91 -6.85
N GLY A 39 -5.75 -7.00 -6.68
CA GLY A 39 -5.70 -8.11 -7.65
C GLY A 39 -4.91 -7.78 -8.92
N ARG A 40 -4.15 -6.69 -8.93
CA ARG A 40 -3.32 -6.27 -10.07
C ARG A 40 -1.87 -6.76 -9.99
N LEU A 41 -1.52 -7.55 -8.96
CA LEU A 41 -0.17 -8.11 -8.81
C LEU A 41 0.02 -9.34 -9.70
N SER A 42 1.05 -9.27 -10.55
CA SER A 42 1.55 -10.43 -11.30
C SER A 42 2.64 -11.15 -10.51
N LEU A 43 2.47 -12.46 -10.31
CA LEU A 43 3.45 -13.32 -9.63
C LEU A 43 4.51 -13.89 -10.59
N LYS A 44 4.56 -13.41 -11.83
CA LYS A 44 5.57 -13.84 -12.81
C LYS A 44 6.97 -13.55 -12.28
N ARG A 45 7.77 -14.60 -12.17
CA ARG A 45 9.16 -14.55 -11.72
C ARG A 45 10.11 -14.53 -12.91
N PHE A 46 11.32 -14.04 -12.67
CA PHE A 46 12.43 -14.00 -13.63
C PHE A 46 12.16 -13.14 -14.89
N GLY A 47 13.15 -13.05 -15.75
CA GLY A 47 13.11 -12.24 -16.97
C GLY A 47 13.65 -10.82 -16.78
N PRO A 48 13.59 -9.99 -17.83
CA PRO A 48 14.08 -8.61 -17.79
C PRO A 48 13.27 -7.76 -16.80
N ALA A 49 13.90 -6.70 -16.29
CA ALA A 49 13.23 -5.75 -15.40
C ALA A 49 12.15 -4.95 -16.15
N ASP A 50 11.03 -4.67 -15.46
CA ASP A 50 9.96 -3.85 -16.02
C ASP A 50 10.41 -2.39 -16.12
N PRO A 51 10.28 -1.75 -17.27
CA PRO A 51 10.65 -0.36 -17.42
C PRO A 51 9.73 0.57 -16.63
N VAL A 52 10.26 1.72 -16.25
CA VAL A 52 9.50 2.81 -15.66
C VAL A 52 9.06 3.76 -16.78
N VAL A 53 7.79 4.15 -16.75
CA VAL A 53 7.16 5.00 -17.78
C VAL A 53 6.67 6.29 -17.12
N ALA A 54 6.90 7.42 -17.80
CA ALA A 54 6.33 8.70 -17.38
C ALA A 54 4.83 8.76 -17.75
N ARG A 55 4.00 9.17 -16.79
CA ARG A 55 2.55 9.40 -17.00
C ARG A 55 2.16 10.88 -17.14
N GLY A 56 3.11 11.75 -17.25
CA GLY A 56 2.90 13.21 -17.22
C GLY A 56 3.09 13.80 -15.82
N GLU A 57 3.18 15.12 -15.72
CA GLU A 57 3.33 15.88 -14.45
C GLU A 57 4.46 15.37 -13.53
N GLY A 58 5.50 14.74 -14.08
CA GLY A 58 6.61 14.19 -13.30
C GLY A 58 6.28 12.89 -12.53
N VAL A 59 5.15 12.25 -12.81
CA VAL A 59 4.77 10.98 -12.22
C VAL A 59 5.35 9.83 -13.02
N PHE A 60 6.16 9.00 -12.37
CA PHE A 60 6.76 7.80 -12.94
C PHE A 60 6.12 6.56 -12.34
N VAL A 61 5.69 5.65 -13.21
CA VAL A 61 5.01 4.39 -12.84
C VAL A 61 5.70 3.19 -13.50
N ALA A 62 5.58 2.01 -12.90
CA ALA A 62 6.03 0.78 -13.55
C ALA A 62 5.11 0.45 -14.72
N SER A 63 5.68 -0.07 -15.81
CA SER A 63 4.90 -0.54 -16.95
C SER A 63 3.94 -1.65 -16.55
N GLU A 64 2.76 -1.64 -17.15
CA GLU A 64 1.73 -2.64 -16.97
C GLU A 64 1.77 -3.67 -18.09
N HIS A 65 1.58 -4.93 -17.74
CA HIS A 65 1.40 -5.99 -18.72
C HIS A 65 0.02 -6.63 -18.52
N ARG A 66 -0.88 -6.45 -19.47
CA ARG A 66 -2.29 -6.89 -19.40
C ARG A 66 -3.03 -6.38 -18.15
N GLY A 67 -2.78 -5.14 -17.76
CA GLY A 67 -3.39 -4.51 -16.57
C GLY A 67 -2.83 -5.01 -15.23
N GLN A 68 -1.74 -5.77 -15.25
CA GLN A 68 -1.04 -6.23 -14.04
C GLN A 68 0.39 -5.69 -14.00
N GLN A 69 0.91 -5.54 -12.80
CA GLN A 69 2.30 -5.14 -12.54
C GLN A 69 3.00 -6.21 -11.71
N ARG A 70 4.28 -6.44 -11.97
CA ARG A 70 5.08 -7.35 -11.15
C ARG A 70 5.51 -6.68 -9.83
N ARG A 71 5.99 -7.51 -8.90
CA ARG A 71 6.54 -7.06 -7.63
C ARG A 71 7.63 -6.01 -7.83
N SER A 72 7.78 -5.15 -6.85
CA SER A 72 8.74 -4.03 -6.86
C SER A 72 10.19 -4.45 -7.14
N ILE A 73 10.57 -5.67 -6.76
CA ILE A 73 11.90 -6.23 -7.03
C ILE A 73 12.21 -6.38 -8.54
N TYR A 74 11.18 -6.48 -9.38
CA TYR A 74 11.35 -6.63 -10.84
C TYR A 74 11.24 -5.30 -11.59
N VAL A 75 11.03 -4.19 -10.90
CA VAL A 75 10.94 -2.86 -11.53
C VAL A 75 12.34 -2.28 -11.71
N GLN A 76 12.60 -1.78 -12.93
CA GLN A 76 13.89 -1.15 -13.25
C GLN A 76 14.14 0.07 -12.35
N LYS A 77 15.31 0.11 -11.73
CA LYS A 77 15.75 1.24 -10.91
C LYS A 77 16.55 2.21 -11.77
N ARG A 78 15.98 3.37 -12.10
CA ARG A 78 16.68 4.48 -12.77
C ARG A 78 17.01 5.59 -11.76
N ARG A 79 18.14 6.26 -11.97
CA ARG A 79 18.55 7.40 -11.12
C ARG A 79 17.76 8.66 -11.45
N THR A 80 17.55 8.92 -12.73
CA THR A 80 16.90 10.14 -13.24
C THR A 80 15.38 10.08 -13.16
N GLU A 81 14.81 8.88 -13.21
CA GLU A 81 13.36 8.64 -13.30
C GLU A 81 12.93 7.59 -12.24
N PRO A 82 13.05 7.91 -10.95
CA PRO A 82 12.66 6.98 -9.91
C PRO A 82 11.13 6.81 -9.89
N LEU A 83 10.65 5.61 -9.59
CA LEU A 83 9.23 5.34 -9.43
C LEU A 83 8.69 6.24 -8.30
N THR A 84 7.75 7.11 -8.62
CA THR A 84 7.30 8.21 -7.74
C THR A 84 6.80 7.71 -6.38
N LEU A 85 5.99 6.64 -6.37
CA LEU A 85 5.48 6.07 -5.12
C LEU A 85 6.63 5.61 -4.22
N LEU A 86 7.62 4.89 -4.77
CA LEU A 86 8.74 4.41 -3.98
C LEU A 86 9.62 5.54 -3.44
N SER A 87 9.83 6.61 -4.22
CA SER A 87 10.63 7.75 -3.77
C SER A 87 9.91 8.57 -2.69
N THR A 88 8.58 8.67 -2.75
CA THR A 88 7.77 9.34 -1.71
C THR A 88 7.81 8.60 -0.37
N PHE A 89 7.98 7.28 -0.40
CA PHE A 89 7.98 6.41 0.79
C PHE A 89 9.39 5.95 1.22
N ASP A 90 10.38 6.82 1.10
CA ASP A 90 11.73 6.64 1.64
C ASP A 90 12.49 5.43 1.09
N ARG A 91 12.30 5.13 -0.21
CA ARG A 91 13.12 4.10 -0.85
C ARG A 91 14.61 4.44 -0.73
N PRO A 92 15.49 3.47 -0.36
CA PRO A 92 16.91 3.72 -0.22
C PRO A 92 17.55 4.32 -1.47
N ALA A 93 18.36 5.34 -1.28
CA ALA A 93 19.20 5.92 -2.34
C ALA A 93 20.24 4.89 -2.83
N MET A 94 20.69 5.02 -4.08
CA MET A 94 21.71 4.12 -4.62
C MET A 94 23.14 4.61 -4.38
N SER A 95 23.29 5.87 -4.04
CA SER A 95 24.61 6.50 -3.84
C SER A 95 24.49 7.58 -2.78
N PRO A 96 25.28 7.51 -1.71
CA PRO A 96 26.09 6.35 -1.30
C PRO A 96 25.24 5.12 -0.98
N ASN A 97 25.89 3.95 -0.82
CA ASN A 97 25.16 2.73 -0.43
C ASN A 97 24.43 2.95 0.89
N CYS A 98 23.17 2.58 0.92
CA CYS A 98 22.34 2.69 2.11
C CYS A 98 22.67 1.53 3.05
N ILE A 99 23.21 1.83 4.21
CA ILE A 99 23.51 0.85 5.27
C ILE A 99 22.26 0.62 6.11
N GLU A 100 21.47 1.68 6.34
CA GLU A 100 20.24 1.65 7.13
C GLU A 100 19.15 2.43 6.42
N ARG A 101 17.91 1.90 6.41
CA ARG A 101 16.77 2.60 5.85
C ARG A 101 16.34 3.72 6.79
N THR A 102 16.13 4.90 6.23
CA THR A 102 15.50 5.99 6.95
C THR A 102 13.99 5.88 6.81
N GLU A 103 13.27 6.09 7.90
CA GLU A 103 11.82 6.15 7.90
C GLU A 103 11.38 7.57 8.23
N SER A 104 10.53 8.15 7.38
CA SER A 104 9.93 9.46 7.63
C SER A 104 8.40 9.35 7.59
N THR A 105 7.73 10.17 8.38
CA THR A 105 6.27 10.32 8.32
C THR A 105 5.96 11.77 8.03
N VAL A 106 5.70 12.06 6.76
CA VAL A 106 5.50 13.41 6.26
C VAL A 106 4.16 13.54 5.52
N ALA A 107 3.60 14.75 5.55
CA ALA A 107 2.31 15.03 4.91
C ALA A 107 2.24 14.65 3.41
N PRO A 108 3.28 14.83 2.58
CA PRO A 108 3.26 14.43 1.18
C PRO A 108 2.95 12.95 0.95
N GLN A 109 3.29 12.06 1.87
CA GLN A 109 2.99 10.62 1.76
C GLN A 109 1.48 10.35 1.87
N ALA A 110 0.80 10.99 2.82
CA ALA A 110 -0.65 10.89 2.95
C ALA A 110 -1.35 11.50 1.73
N LEU A 111 -0.93 12.68 1.30
CA LEU A 111 -1.46 13.34 0.11
C LEU A 111 -1.25 12.50 -1.15
N HIS A 112 -0.11 11.84 -1.28
CA HIS A 112 0.16 10.95 -2.41
C HIS A 112 -0.82 9.78 -2.45
N LEU A 113 -1.08 9.12 -1.31
CA LEU A 113 -2.05 8.02 -1.25
C LEU A 113 -3.47 8.48 -1.55
N MET A 114 -3.85 9.69 -1.14
CA MET A 114 -5.19 10.22 -1.37
C MET A 114 -5.43 10.70 -2.81
N ASN A 115 -4.44 11.35 -3.42
CA ASN A 115 -4.61 12.08 -4.68
C ASN A 115 -4.00 11.39 -5.89
N ASN A 116 -3.13 10.40 -5.71
CA ASN A 116 -2.45 9.77 -6.84
C ASN A 116 -3.41 8.91 -7.67
N GLN A 117 -3.52 9.20 -8.95
CA GLN A 117 -4.39 8.49 -9.90
C GLN A 117 -4.12 6.98 -9.96
N VAL A 118 -2.85 6.55 -9.78
CA VAL A 118 -2.51 5.12 -9.76
C VAL A 118 -3.13 4.44 -8.53
N VAL A 119 -3.03 5.07 -7.35
CA VAL A 119 -3.62 4.55 -6.12
C VAL A 119 -5.15 4.54 -6.21
N GLN A 120 -5.76 5.58 -6.76
CA GLN A 120 -7.21 5.63 -7.02
C GLN A 120 -7.64 4.52 -8.00
N GLY A 121 -6.88 4.30 -9.08
CA GLY A 121 -7.14 3.19 -10.01
C GLY A 121 -7.05 1.81 -9.35
N LEU A 122 -6.13 1.62 -8.41
CA LEU A 122 -6.03 0.39 -7.62
C LEU A 122 -7.21 0.24 -6.64
N ALA A 123 -7.70 1.35 -6.08
CA ALA A 123 -8.89 1.34 -5.22
C ALA A 123 -10.16 0.95 -6.01
N VAL A 124 -10.32 1.46 -7.24
CA VAL A 124 -11.40 1.03 -8.14
C VAL A 124 -11.29 -0.47 -8.45
N ALA A 125 -10.10 -0.95 -8.78
CA ALA A 125 -9.87 -2.38 -9.04
C ALA A 125 -10.16 -3.26 -7.81
N LEU A 126 -9.88 -2.77 -6.58
CA LEU A 126 -10.27 -3.45 -5.35
C LEU A 126 -11.80 -3.52 -5.21
N ALA A 127 -12.50 -2.41 -5.47
CA ALA A 127 -13.98 -2.39 -5.42
C ALA A 127 -14.59 -3.38 -6.43
N GLU A 128 -14.10 -3.41 -7.67
CA GLU A 128 -14.50 -4.40 -8.67
C GLU A 128 -14.23 -5.84 -8.22
N ARG A 129 -13.09 -6.09 -7.58
CA ARG A 129 -12.73 -7.41 -7.05
C ARG A 129 -13.71 -7.86 -5.97
N ILE A 130 -14.11 -6.97 -5.07
CA ILE A 130 -15.08 -7.24 -4.01
C ILE A 130 -16.46 -7.55 -4.63
N GLN A 131 -16.90 -6.78 -5.61
CA GLN A 131 -18.17 -6.98 -6.28
C GLN A 131 -18.26 -8.30 -7.05
N ARG A 132 -17.15 -8.78 -7.61
CA ARG A 132 -17.09 -10.07 -8.32
C ARG A 132 -17.13 -11.30 -7.41
N ASN A 133 -16.89 -11.16 -6.13
CA ASN A 133 -16.90 -12.24 -5.13
C ASN A 133 -18.06 -12.07 -4.14
N PRO A 134 -19.34 -12.21 -4.57
CA PRO A 134 -20.49 -12.08 -3.69
C PRO A 134 -20.59 -13.21 -2.65
N ASP A 135 -19.93 -14.36 -2.89
CA ASP A 135 -19.99 -15.56 -2.05
C ASP A 135 -18.98 -15.55 -0.88
N GLY A 136 -18.26 -14.47 -0.66
CA GLY A 136 -17.46 -14.31 0.55
C GLY A 136 -18.38 -14.42 1.78
N VAL A 137 -17.96 -15.18 2.79
CA VAL A 137 -18.59 -15.36 4.11
C VAL A 137 -18.92 -14.02 4.80
N VAL A 138 -18.54 -12.91 4.21
CA VAL A 138 -18.69 -11.56 4.71
C VAL A 138 -19.82 -10.87 3.95
N SER A 139 -20.94 -10.73 4.62
CA SER A 139 -22.19 -10.16 4.09
C SER A 139 -22.14 -8.67 3.72
N ASN A 140 -20.99 -7.98 3.96
CA ASN A 140 -20.84 -6.56 3.72
C ASN A 140 -19.55 -6.26 2.96
N ALA A 141 -19.65 -5.53 1.85
CA ALA A 141 -18.50 -5.11 1.02
C ALA A 141 -17.45 -4.32 1.83
N VAL A 142 -17.87 -3.56 2.84
CA VAL A 142 -16.97 -2.83 3.75
C VAL A 142 -16.10 -3.80 4.56
N ASP A 143 -16.69 -4.84 5.11
CA ASP A 143 -15.94 -5.84 5.88
C ASP A 143 -14.96 -6.63 5.00
N GLN A 144 -15.32 -6.92 3.76
CA GLN A 144 -14.40 -7.52 2.79
C GLN A 144 -13.23 -6.59 2.47
N ALA A 145 -13.49 -5.29 2.27
CA ALA A 145 -12.45 -4.31 2.04
C ALA A 145 -11.47 -4.24 3.23
N PHE A 146 -12.00 -4.18 4.46
CA PHE A 146 -11.18 -4.17 5.68
C PHE A 146 -10.39 -5.47 5.86
N SER A 147 -11.00 -6.61 5.61
CA SER A 147 -10.32 -7.90 5.69
C SER A 147 -9.16 -7.99 4.70
N LEU A 148 -9.34 -7.54 3.46
CA LEU A 148 -8.31 -7.57 2.41
C LEU A 148 -7.18 -6.55 2.65
N THR A 149 -7.50 -5.38 3.21
CA THR A 149 -6.52 -4.29 3.37
C THR A 149 -5.88 -4.24 4.76
N MET A 150 -6.65 -4.51 5.80
CA MET A 150 -6.25 -4.36 7.20
C MET A 150 -6.12 -5.70 7.94
N GLY A 151 -6.55 -6.82 7.34
CA GLY A 151 -6.57 -8.14 7.96
C GLY A 151 -7.54 -8.28 9.14
N ARG A 152 -8.54 -7.39 9.26
CA ARG A 152 -9.57 -7.40 10.30
C ARG A 152 -10.92 -6.94 9.75
N HIS A 153 -11.96 -7.19 10.49
CA HIS A 153 -13.29 -6.64 10.18
C HIS A 153 -13.39 -5.16 10.56
N ALA A 154 -14.28 -4.44 9.90
CA ALA A 154 -14.58 -3.06 10.22
C ALA A 154 -15.28 -2.95 11.59
N THR A 155 -14.93 -1.94 12.36
CA THR A 155 -15.65 -1.59 13.60
C THR A 155 -17.01 -0.98 13.28
N GLU A 156 -17.95 -0.96 14.23
CA GLU A 156 -19.26 -0.35 14.04
C GLU A 156 -19.18 1.13 13.65
N ARG A 157 -18.21 1.86 14.22
CA ARG A 157 -17.97 3.27 13.87
C ARG A 157 -17.52 3.43 12.42
N GLU A 158 -16.61 2.58 11.96
CA GLU A 158 -16.11 2.58 10.58
C GLU A 158 -17.23 2.22 9.60
N ARG A 159 -18.05 1.23 9.92
CA ARG A 159 -19.24 0.87 9.12
C ARG A 159 -20.27 2.01 9.05
N ALA A 160 -20.44 2.79 10.11
CA ALA A 160 -21.38 3.91 10.14
C ALA A 160 -20.91 5.13 9.32
N VAL A 161 -19.59 5.33 9.20
CA VAL A 161 -19.01 6.49 8.51
C VAL A 161 -18.90 6.27 7.00
N LEU A 162 -18.50 5.08 6.57
CA LEU A 162 -18.22 4.79 5.16
C LEU A 162 -19.43 4.90 4.20
N PRO A 163 -20.64 4.42 4.54
CA PRO A 163 -21.80 4.61 3.66
C PRO A 163 -22.18 6.08 3.43
N ARG A 164 -21.90 6.95 4.41
CA ARG A 164 -22.16 8.39 4.29
C ARG A 164 -21.20 9.11 3.34
N ALA A 165 -20.00 8.56 3.18
CA ALA A 165 -19.03 9.07 2.20
C ALA A 165 -19.41 8.72 0.75
N HIS A 166 -20.14 7.63 0.54
CA HIS A 166 -20.57 7.17 -0.78
C HIS A 166 -21.83 7.90 -1.32
N GLY A 167 -22.56 8.60 -0.46
CA GLY A 167 -23.77 9.36 -0.83
C GLY A 167 -23.51 10.81 -1.24
N ARG A 168 -22.27 11.27 -1.31
CA ARG A 168 -21.94 12.55 -1.94
C ARG A 168 -21.57 12.28 -3.38
N ASP A 169 -22.53 12.55 -4.26
CA ASP A 169 -22.37 12.51 -5.70
C ASP A 169 -21.05 13.16 -6.12
N LEU A 170 -20.21 12.39 -6.81
CA LEU A 170 -19.11 12.88 -7.61
C LEU A 170 -19.64 13.42 -8.96
N ARG A 171 -20.77 14.15 -8.93
CA ARG A 171 -21.35 14.87 -10.06
C ARG A 171 -21.39 16.36 -9.72
N GLU A 172 -20.23 16.98 -9.72
CA GLU A 172 -20.04 18.40 -10.04
C GLU A 172 -18.60 18.63 -10.49
#